data_574dd453e702556e842274b8a48935c5
#
_entry.id   574dd453e702556e842274b8a48935c5
#
_cell.length_a   1.000
_cell.length_b   1.000
_cell.length_c   1.000
_cell.angle_alpha   90.00
_cell.angle_beta   90.00
_cell.angle_gamma   90.00
#
_symmetry.space_group_name_H-M   'P 1'
#
loop_
_entity.id
_entity.type
_entity.pdbx_description
1 polymer ?
#
loop_
_entity_poly.entity_id
_entity_poly.type
_entity_poly.pdbx_seq_one_letter_code
_entity_poly.pdbx_strand_id
1 'polypeptide(L)'
;MRIAIATDAWHPQVNGVVRSLAMTVTQLAERGHAVELITPEQFRTVPMPGYKEIRLAMVPRFGTRRSLDAFAPDVVHIATEGPIGWSARGWCLARGIPFTTAFHTRFPDYAAVRTGLSAERFWPVMRRFHAKSRAILVATPALGAELAERGLPHWRLWSRGVDRSLFHPGHAPLPEIAALPGPVYLYVGRVAVEKNLPAFLDTPVCGVKVVVGDGPDLAELRERYPDVRFLGALHGEALARAYCSANVFVFPSRTDTFGLVVIEALACGLPVAAYPVPGPLDILGANGRGIGDCMPATVGALDEDLTRAIRRAKQLDPLAAAVYGASFGWECATDQFETALRQALHAEPSASARTPELA
;
A
#
# COMPACT_ATOMS: atom_id res chain seq x y z
N MET A 1 18.90 11.49 13.13
CA MET A 1 18.26 12.52 12.29
C MET A 1 16.96 12.98 12.91
N ARG A 2 16.57 14.22 12.66
CA ARG A 2 15.23 14.76 12.94
C ARG A 2 14.40 14.66 11.65
N ILE A 3 13.47 13.76 11.64
CA ILE A 3 12.67 13.39 10.45
C ILE A 3 11.24 13.86 10.66
N ALA A 4 10.72 14.74 9.81
CA ALA A 4 9.29 15.04 9.80
C ALA A 4 8.59 14.23 8.70
N ILE A 5 7.44 13.64 9.04
CA ILE A 5 6.61 12.89 8.11
C ILE A 5 5.24 13.57 8.02
N ALA A 6 4.90 14.09 6.83
CA ALA A 6 3.65 14.75 6.55
C ALA A 6 2.73 13.81 5.73
N THR A 7 1.52 13.56 6.22
CA THR A 7 0.57 12.65 5.60
C THR A 7 -0.88 13.09 5.79
N ASP A 8 -1.71 12.90 4.77
CA ASP A 8 -3.18 13.04 4.85
C ASP A 8 -3.84 11.66 5.14
N ALA A 9 -3.07 10.57 5.07
CA ALA A 9 -3.50 9.22 5.40
C ALA A 9 -3.00 8.82 6.79
N TRP A 10 -3.91 8.84 7.77
CA TRP A 10 -3.63 8.45 9.16
C TRP A 10 -4.89 7.90 9.82
N HIS A 11 -4.78 7.46 11.07
CA HIS A 11 -5.94 6.98 11.83
C HIS A 11 -7.12 7.97 11.77
N PRO A 12 -8.37 7.51 11.79
CA PRO A 12 -8.84 6.11 11.94
C PRO A 12 -8.86 5.30 10.63
N GLN A 13 -8.23 5.77 9.56
CA GLN A 13 -8.17 5.02 8.30
C GLN A 13 -7.39 3.71 8.47
N VAL A 14 -7.94 2.61 7.95
CA VAL A 14 -7.28 1.31 7.91
C VAL A 14 -6.92 1.00 6.46
N ASN A 15 -5.68 1.30 6.09
CA ASN A 15 -5.16 1.04 4.74
C ASN A 15 -3.65 0.79 4.77
N GLY A 16 -3.11 0.35 3.62
CA GLY A 16 -1.69 0.01 3.49
C GLY A 16 -0.73 1.18 3.73
N VAL A 17 -1.15 2.42 3.46
CA VAL A 17 -0.33 3.61 3.67
C VAL A 17 -0.13 3.86 5.17
N VAL A 18 -1.24 3.86 5.93
CA VAL A 18 -1.21 4.05 7.39
C VAL A 18 -0.36 2.97 8.06
N ARG A 19 -0.56 1.70 7.69
CA ARG A 19 0.23 0.57 8.23
C ARG A 19 1.72 0.73 7.94
N SER A 20 2.08 1.06 6.69
CA SER A 20 3.48 1.23 6.30
C SER A 20 4.14 2.38 7.06
N LEU A 21 3.45 3.53 7.17
CA LEU A 21 3.97 4.68 7.89
C LEU A 21 4.12 4.39 9.38
N ALA A 22 3.12 3.77 10.02
CA ALA A 22 3.17 3.46 11.45
C ALA A 22 4.35 2.55 11.78
N MET A 23 4.55 1.46 11.02
CA MET A 23 5.68 0.55 11.22
C MET A 23 7.02 1.24 10.98
N THR A 24 7.13 2.03 9.91
CA THR A 24 8.37 2.78 9.62
C THR A 24 8.69 3.77 10.72
N VAL A 25 7.69 4.50 11.24
CA VAL A 25 7.88 5.44 12.36
C VAL A 25 8.37 4.73 13.62
N THR A 26 7.75 3.59 13.98
CA THR A 26 8.17 2.78 15.13
C THR A 26 9.63 2.37 15.00
N GLN A 27 10.01 1.78 13.87
CA GLN A 27 11.39 1.32 13.65
C GLN A 27 12.41 2.47 13.57
N LEU A 28 12.04 3.62 13.00
CA LEU A 28 12.92 4.79 13.01
C LEU A 28 13.16 5.30 14.43
N ALA A 29 12.14 5.30 15.29
CA ALA A 29 12.28 5.68 16.69
C ALA A 29 13.18 4.69 17.46
N GLU A 30 13.01 3.37 17.24
CA GLU A 30 13.86 2.31 17.80
C GLU A 30 15.34 2.46 17.36
N ARG A 31 15.59 3.00 16.16
CA ARG A 31 16.93 3.31 15.64
C ARG A 31 17.49 4.65 16.15
N GLY A 32 16.79 5.31 17.07
CA GLY A 32 17.24 6.56 17.70
C GLY A 32 17.04 7.82 16.86
N HIS A 33 16.15 7.79 15.86
CA HIS A 33 15.75 9.01 15.14
C HIS A 33 14.66 9.76 15.93
N ALA A 34 14.71 11.10 15.90
CA ALA A 34 13.58 11.91 16.34
C ALA A 34 12.59 12.03 15.17
N VAL A 35 11.36 11.58 15.37
CA VAL A 35 10.32 11.57 14.33
C VAL A 35 9.15 12.44 14.76
N GLU A 36 8.76 13.39 13.91
CA GLU A 36 7.55 14.21 14.06
C GLU A 36 6.54 13.85 12.98
N LEU A 37 5.33 13.50 13.38
CA LEU A 37 4.22 13.20 12.49
C LEU A 37 3.30 14.41 12.36
N ILE A 38 2.98 14.78 11.12
CA ILE A 38 1.98 15.80 10.80
C ILE A 38 0.82 15.12 10.08
N THR A 39 -0.29 14.95 10.80
CA THR A 39 -1.44 14.13 10.40
C THR A 39 -2.75 14.91 10.46
N PRO A 40 -3.84 14.42 9.86
CA PRO A 40 -5.15 15.08 9.92
C PRO A 40 -5.69 15.31 11.34
N GLU A 41 -5.25 14.52 12.33
CA GLU A 41 -5.71 14.65 13.73
C GLU A 41 -5.36 16.00 14.36
N GLN A 42 -4.35 16.68 13.85
CA GLN A 42 -3.89 17.99 14.33
C GLN A 42 -4.71 19.17 13.75
N PHE A 43 -5.68 18.89 12.87
CA PHE A 43 -6.40 19.89 12.11
C PHE A 43 -7.92 19.71 12.19
N ARG A 44 -8.66 20.78 11.91
CA ARG A 44 -10.06 20.66 11.54
C ARG A 44 -10.15 19.96 10.18
N THR A 45 -11.01 18.96 10.06
CA THR A 45 -11.08 18.13 8.85
C THR A 45 -12.50 18.08 8.31
N VAL A 46 -12.60 17.84 7.00
CA VAL A 46 -13.85 17.50 6.31
C VAL A 46 -13.73 16.11 5.70
N PRO A 47 -14.82 15.34 5.60
CA PRO A 47 -14.78 14.06 4.91
C PRO A 47 -14.54 14.27 3.40
N MET A 48 -13.73 13.40 2.80
CA MET A 48 -13.56 13.38 1.35
C MET A 48 -14.86 12.90 0.68
N PRO A 49 -15.36 13.58 -0.37
CA PRO A 49 -16.52 13.11 -1.11
C PRO A 49 -16.34 11.66 -1.61
N GLY A 50 -17.30 10.79 -1.27
CA GLY A 50 -17.27 9.37 -1.61
C GLY A 50 -16.42 8.48 -0.70
N TYR A 51 -15.63 9.03 0.22
CA TYR A 51 -14.84 8.28 1.22
C TYR A 51 -14.89 9.01 2.56
N LYS A 52 -15.97 8.80 3.31
CA LYS A 52 -16.21 9.50 4.58
C LYS A 52 -15.12 9.25 5.64
N GLU A 53 -14.45 8.13 5.54
CA GLU A 53 -13.32 7.73 6.39
C GLU A 53 -12.02 8.49 6.08
N ILE A 54 -11.88 9.04 4.87
CA ILE A 54 -10.74 9.88 4.51
C ILE A 54 -11.04 11.31 4.91
N ARG A 55 -10.28 11.82 5.88
CA ARG A 55 -10.46 13.15 6.45
C ARG A 55 -9.42 14.11 5.87
N LEU A 56 -9.85 15.11 5.14
CA LEU A 56 -8.98 16.14 4.57
C LEU A 56 -8.85 17.32 5.51
N ALA A 57 -7.61 17.72 5.81
CA ALA A 57 -7.33 18.87 6.67
C ALA A 57 -7.75 20.18 5.98
N MET A 58 -8.48 21.01 6.72
CA MET A 58 -8.87 22.34 6.28
C MET A 58 -7.75 23.35 6.59
N VAL A 59 -7.33 24.11 5.58
CA VAL A 59 -6.33 25.19 5.72
C VAL A 59 -5.11 24.76 6.53
N PRO A 60 -4.44 23.62 6.21
CA PRO A 60 -3.38 23.08 7.06
C PRO A 60 -2.09 23.92 7.04
N ARG A 61 -1.97 24.90 6.14
CA ARG A 61 -0.74 25.67 5.89
C ARG A 61 -0.12 26.27 7.16
N PHE A 62 -0.92 26.85 8.04
CA PHE A 62 -0.40 27.49 9.26
C PHE A 62 0.01 26.45 10.31
N GLY A 63 -0.79 25.42 10.54
CA GLY A 63 -0.47 24.34 11.48
C GLY A 63 0.76 23.53 11.04
N THR A 64 0.80 23.08 9.80
CA THR A 64 1.96 22.38 9.23
C THR A 64 3.24 23.20 9.36
N ARG A 65 3.18 24.50 9.01
CA ARG A 65 4.32 25.40 9.17
C ARG A 65 4.77 25.49 10.63
N ARG A 66 3.84 25.69 11.56
CA ARG A 66 4.14 25.80 12.99
C ARG A 66 4.82 24.54 13.52
N SER A 67 4.32 23.36 13.19
CA SER A 67 4.93 22.09 13.60
C SER A 67 6.32 21.90 13.02
N LEU A 68 6.50 22.17 11.73
CA LEU A 68 7.80 22.06 11.07
C LEU A 68 8.82 23.09 11.58
N ASP A 69 8.41 24.35 11.84
CA ASP A 69 9.27 25.39 12.41
C ASP A 69 9.70 25.02 13.85
N ALA A 70 8.79 24.49 14.66
CA ALA A 70 9.08 24.09 16.04
C ALA A 70 9.95 22.82 16.10
N PHE A 71 9.69 21.84 15.23
CA PHE A 71 10.46 20.62 15.19
C PHE A 71 11.82 20.80 14.51
N ALA A 72 12.00 21.74 13.61
CA ALA A 72 13.24 21.99 12.85
C ALA A 72 13.86 20.70 12.29
N PRO A 73 13.19 20.01 11.33
CA PRO A 73 13.65 18.75 10.79
C PRO A 73 14.90 18.90 9.91
N ASP A 74 15.76 17.88 9.91
CA ASP A 74 16.86 17.75 8.95
C ASP A 74 16.32 17.42 7.55
N VAL A 75 15.27 16.59 7.48
CA VAL A 75 14.64 16.12 6.25
C VAL A 75 13.14 15.92 6.47
N VAL A 76 12.35 16.14 5.41
CA VAL A 76 10.90 15.91 5.43
C VAL A 76 10.53 14.81 4.46
N HIS A 77 9.74 13.84 4.92
CA HIS A 77 9.05 12.90 4.04
C HIS A 77 7.58 13.30 3.87
N ILE A 78 7.14 13.46 2.64
CA ILE A 78 5.76 13.82 2.30
C ILE A 78 5.10 12.59 1.70
N ALA A 79 4.28 11.91 2.50
CA ALA A 79 3.76 10.59 2.14
C ALA A 79 2.52 10.63 1.21
N THR A 80 1.81 11.76 1.15
CA THR A 80 0.57 11.88 0.38
C THR A 80 0.46 13.22 -0.32
N GLU A 81 -0.30 13.25 -1.43
CA GLU A 81 -0.50 14.42 -2.29
C GLU A 81 -1.68 15.31 -1.83
N GLY A 82 -2.16 15.12 -0.60
CA GLY A 82 -3.27 15.87 -0.03
C GLY A 82 -2.89 17.27 0.50
N PRO A 83 -3.83 17.96 1.14
CA PRO A 83 -3.63 19.34 1.63
C PRO A 83 -2.44 19.50 2.58
N ILE A 84 -2.19 18.52 3.48
CA ILE A 84 -1.03 18.53 4.39
C ILE A 84 0.26 18.39 3.58
N GLY A 85 0.27 17.44 2.62
CA GLY A 85 1.42 17.21 1.75
C GLY A 85 1.81 18.45 0.94
N TRP A 86 0.84 19.12 0.32
CA TRP A 86 1.09 20.38 -0.40
C TRP A 86 1.60 21.50 0.52
N SER A 87 1.11 21.56 1.76
CA SER A 87 1.56 22.54 2.75
C SER A 87 3.00 22.30 3.19
N ALA A 88 3.36 21.06 3.49
CA ALA A 88 4.71 20.65 3.84
C ALA A 88 5.69 20.91 2.68
N ARG A 89 5.30 20.54 1.46
CA ARG A 89 6.08 20.81 0.24
C ARG A 89 6.37 22.31 0.07
N GLY A 90 5.35 23.15 0.22
CA GLY A 90 5.52 24.61 0.14
C GLY A 90 6.48 25.16 1.19
N TRP A 91 6.43 24.63 2.42
CA TRP A 91 7.35 24.99 3.50
C TRP A 91 8.80 24.56 3.18
N CYS A 92 8.99 23.30 2.72
CA CYS A 92 10.32 22.81 2.34
C CYS A 92 10.97 23.66 1.25
N LEU A 93 10.21 23.96 0.19
CA LEU A 93 10.70 24.79 -0.92
C LEU A 93 11.07 26.21 -0.48
N ALA A 94 10.28 26.82 0.41
CA ALA A 94 10.54 28.18 0.90
C ALA A 94 11.79 28.28 1.79
N ARG A 95 12.22 27.16 2.40
CA ARG A 95 13.38 27.11 3.33
C ARG A 95 14.58 26.35 2.79
N GLY A 96 14.49 25.79 1.59
CA GLY A 96 15.55 24.95 1.02
C GLY A 96 15.75 23.62 1.77
N ILE A 97 14.78 23.18 2.59
CA ILE A 97 14.88 21.92 3.32
C ILE A 97 14.67 20.76 2.34
N PRO A 98 15.58 19.75 2.32
CA PRO A 98 15.43 18.60 1.47
C PRO A 98 14.20 17.78 1.86
N PHE A 99 13.48 17.29 0.87
CA PHE A 99 12.33 16.44 1.11
C PHE A 99 12.25 15.30 0.11
N THR A 100 11.67 14.19 0.55
CA THR A 100 11.24 13.07 -0.29
C THR A 100 9.72 13.02 -0.36
N THR A 101 9.19 12.38 -1.38
CA THR A 101 7.77 12.09 -1.51
C THR A 101 7.55 10.59 -1.67
N ALA A 102 6.33 10.11 -1.53
CA ALA A 102 5.98 8.75 -1.88
C ALA A 102 4.81 8.73 -2.89
N PHE A 103 4.81 7.72 -3.76
CA PHE A 103 3.70 7.45 -4.66
C PHE A 103 3.04 6.15 -4.19
N HIS A 104 2.05 6.28 -3.31
CA HIS A 104 1.35 5.15 -2.70
C HIS A 104 0.12 4.69 -3.47
N THR A 105 -0.54 5.63 -4.13
CA THR A 105 -1.85 5.42 -4.75
C THR A 105 -1.83 5.95 -6.17
N ARG A 106 -2.37 5.20 -7.10
CA ARG A 106 -2.59 5.66 -8.49
C ARG A 106 -3.74 6.68 -8.53
N PHE A 107 -3.53 7.82 -7.87
CA PHE A 107 -4.54 8.89 -7.77
C PHE A 107 -5.12 9.28 -9.14
N PRO A 108 -4.34 9.41 -10.23
CA PRO A 108 -4.88 9.68 -11.55
C PRO A 108 -5.93 8.66 -12.00
N ASP A 109 -5.70 7.36 -11.76
CA ASP A 109 -6.61 6.29 -12.15
C ASP A 109 -7.89 6.31 -11.31
N TYR A 110 -7.76 6.51 -10.00
CA TYR A 110 -8.93 6.67 -9.11
C TYR A 110 -9.77 7.90 -9.47
N ALA A 111 -9.12 9.02 -9.80
CA ALA A 111 -9.81 10.23 -10.21
C ALA A 111 -10.52 10.03 -11.56
N ALA A 112 -9.89 9.30 -12.50
CA ALA A 112 -10.47 8.97 -13.79
C ALA A 112 -11.76 8.15 -13.66
N VAL A 113 -11.73 7.07 -12.85
CA VAL A 113 -12.90 6.22 -12.61
C VAL A 113 -14.07 7.01 -12.03
N ARG A 114 -13.81 8.00 -11.17
CA ARG A 114 -14.86 8.77 -10.50
C ARG A 114 -15.42 9.92 -11.32
N THR A 115 -14.56 10.56 -12.09
CA THR A 115 -14.94 11.76 -12.84
C THR A 115 -15.34 11.46 -14.28
N GLY A 116 -15.06 10.25 -14.78
CA GLY A 116 -15.19 9.89 -16.17
C GLY A 116 -14.16 10.58 -17.09
N LEU A 117 -13.20 11.31 -16.52
CA LEU A 117 -12.13 11.98 -17.27
C LEU A 117 -10.93 11.05 -17.44
N SER A 118 -10.14 11.28 -18.50
CA SER A 118 -8.88 10.53 -18.69
C SER A 118 -7.91 10.78 -17.54
N ALA A 119 -7.24 9.71 -17.08
CA ALA A 119 -6.17 9.76 -16.06
C ALA A 119 -5.06 10.75 -16.42
N GLU A 120 -4.78 10.92 -17.73
CA GLU A 120 -3.75 11.83 -18.22
C GLU A 120 -3.97 13.30 -17.81
N ARG A 121 -5.22 13.70 -17.56
CA ARG A 121 -5.53 15.06 -17.07
C ARG A 121 -5.02 15.34 -15.65
N PHE A 122 -4.82 14.31 -14.85
CA PHE A 122 -4.36 14.44 -13.47
C PHE A 122 -2.83 14.35 -13.31
N TRP A 123 -2.14 13.79 -14.32
CA TRP A 123 -0.67 13.66 -14.29
C TRP A 123 0.11 14.97 -14.18
N PRO A 124 -0.30 16.11 -14.76
CA PRO A 124 0.40 17.39 -14.55
C PRO A 124 0.46 17.79 -13.07
N VAL A 125 -0.60 17.52 -12.29
CA VAL A 125 -0.62 17.80 -10.85
C VAL A 125 0.37 16.89 -10.11
N MET A 126 0.39 15.59 -10.45
CA MET A 126 1.35 14.63 -9.89
C MET A 126 2.79 15.05 -10.20
N ARG A 127 3.10 15.34 -11.45
CA ARG A 127 4.43 15.84 -11.83
C ARG A 127 4.81 17.11 -11.05
N ARG A 128 3.92 18.09 -10.96
CA ARG A 128 4.17 19.32 -10.19
C ARG A 128 4.46 19.03 -8.72
N PHE A 129 3.76 18.07 -8.13
CA PHE A 129 3.94 17.69 -6.72
C PHE A 129 5.30 17.05 -6.48
N HIS A 130 5.65 16.04 -7.28
CA HIS A 130 6.84 15.22 -7.06
C HIS A 130 8.14 15.79 -7.64
N ALA A 131 8.08 16.60 -8.71
CA ALA A 131 9.26 17.01 -9.49
C ALA A 131 10.37 17.73 -8.69
N LYS A 132 10.05 18.33 -7.55
CA LYS A 132 11.03 19.05 -6.71
C LYS A 132 11.47 18.23 -5.49
N SER A 133 10.97 17.02 -5.29
CA SER A 133 11.48 16.11 -4.27
C SER A 133 12.87 15.60 -4.63
N ARG A 134 13.66 15.21 -3.64
CA ARG A 134 14.98 14.60 -3.85
C ARG A 134 14.87 13.15 -4.29
N ALA A 135 13.80 12.49 -3.86
CA ALA A 135 13.44 11.15 -4.27
C ALA A 135 11.93 10.95 -4.16
N ILE A 136 11.39 10.09 -5.03
CA ILE A 136 10.01 9.59 -4.96
C ILE A 136 10.08 8.14 -4.51
N LEU A 137 9.55 7.84 -3.34
CA LEU A 137 9.55 6.48 -2.80
C LEU A 137 8.39 5.67 -3.40
N VAL A 138 8.71 4.53 -3.97
CA VAL A 138 7.77 3.63 -4.64
C VAL A 138 7.85 2.22 -4.07
N ALA A 139 6.73 1.52 -4.05
CA ALA A 139 6.66 0.18 -3.47
C ALA A 139 7.34 -0.89 -4.34
N THR A 140 7.45 -0.66 -5.65
CA THR A 140 7.93 -1.66 -6.61
C THR A 140 8.77 -1.02 -7.71
N PRO A 141 9.74 -1.76 -8.29
CA PRO A 141 10.53 -1.28 -9.43
C PRO A 141 9.67 -0.98 -10.67
N ALA A 142 8.62 -1.77 -10.93
CA ALA A 142 7.73 -1.55 -12.07
C ALA A 142 7.02 -0.18 -11.97
N LEU A 143 6.54 0.18 -10.77
CA LEU A 143 5.95 1.50 -10.52
C LEU A 143 6.98 2.62 -10.71
N GLY A 144 8.24 2.38 -10.29
CA GLY A 144 9.34 3.32 -10.51
C GLY A 144 9.63 3.55 -12.00
N ALA A 145 9.66 2.49 -12.80
CA ALA A 145 9.84 2.57 -14.23
C ALA A 145 8.70 3.37 -14.90
N GLU A 146 7.45 3.11 -14.53
CA GLU A 146 6.31 3.88 -15.01
C GLU A 146 6.42 5.38 -14.69
N LEU A 147 6.84 5.72 -13.47
CA LEU A 147 7.06 7.13 -13.10
C LEU A 147 8.19 7.77 -13.92
N ALA A 148 9.25 7.02 -14.22
CA ALA A 148 10.35 7.50 -15.05
C ALA A 148 9.89 7.82 -16.49
N GLU A 149 9.08 6.95 -17.09
CA GLU A 149 8.44 7.19 -18.40
C GLU A 149 7.54 8.44 -18.41
N ARG A 150 6.95 8.76 -17.26
CA ARG A 150 6.11 9.94 -17.05
C ARG A 150 6.89 11.21 -16.66
N GLY A 151 8.23 11.19 -16.76
CA GLY A 151 9.10 12.33 -16.49
C GLY A 151 9.47 12.51 -15.02
N LEU A 152 9.38 11.45 -14.21
CA LEU A 152 9.74 11.42 -12.79
C LEU A 152 10.80 10.33 -12.52
N PRO A 153 12.05 10.46 -13.03
CA PRO A 153 13.05 9.39 -13.00
C PRO A 153 13.76 9.22 -11.65
N HIS A 154 13.59 10.14 -10.71
CA HIS A 154 14.31 10.18 -9.42
C HIS A 154 13.59 9.36 -8.33
N TRP A 155 13.09 8.17 -8.70
CA TRP A 155 12.47 7.26 -7.76
C TRP A 155 13.49 6.41 -6.98
N ARG A 156 13.08 5.92 -5.81
CA ARG A 156 13.80 4.97 -4.98
C ARG A 156 12.84 3.91 -4.47
N LEU A 157 13.31 2.69 -4.34
CA LEU A 157 12.51 1.60 -3.78
C LEU A 157 12.30 1.83 -2.30
N TRP A 158 11.07 1.70 -1.88
CA TRP A 158 10.62 1.55 -0.52
C TRP A 158 9.58 0.45 -0.50
N SER A 159 10.04 -0.78 -0.39
CA SER A 159 9.22 -1.99 -0.37
C SER A 159 8.29 -2.00 0.85
N ARG A 160 7.56 -3.07 0.99
CA ARG A 160 6.68 -3.27 2.14
C ARG A 160 7.16 -4.47 2.93
N GLY A 161 6.78 -4.49 4.21
CA GLY A 161 7.04 -5.61 5.09
C GLY A 161 5.76 -6.23 5.61
N VAL A 162 5.91 -7.37 6.24
CA VAL A 162 4.89 -8.07 7.02
C VAL A 162 5.35 -8.17 8.46
N ASP A 163 4.42 -8.05 9.39
CA ASP A 163 4.69 -8.33 10.81
C ASP A 163 4.74 -9.85 11.01
N ARG A 164 5.95 -10.39 11.07
CA ARG A 164 6.20 -11.83 11.22
C ARG A 164 5.85 -12.38 12.60
N SER A 165 5.69 -11.53 13.58
CA SER A 165 5.20 -11.94 14.91
C SER A 165 3.69 -12.18 14.89
N LEU A 166 2.98 -11.49 14.02
CA LEU A 166 1.54 -11.58 13.84
C LEU A 166 1.14 -12.53 12.70
N PHE A 167 1.78 -12.43 11.53
CA PHE A 167 1.42 -13.24 10.36
C PHE A 167 2.42 -14.39 10.17
N HIS A 168 2.04 -15.58 10.61
CA HIS A 168 2.80 -16.82 10.50
C HIS A 168 1.85 -18.03 10.53
N PRO A 169 2.27 -19.23 10.06
CA PRO A 169 1.37 -20.38 9.93
C PRO A 169 1.01 -21.06 11.25
N GLY A 170 1.54 -20.61 12.39
CA GLY A 170 1.33 -21.23 13.69
C GLY A 170 0.00 -20.91 14.40
N HIS A 171 -0.88 -20.11 13.80
CA HIS A 171 -2.16 -19.77 14.41
C HIS A 171 -3.18 -20.88 14.33
N ALA A 172 -3.94 -21.10 15.42
CA ALA A 172 -5.13 -21.94 15.37
C ALA A 172 -6.16 -21.36 14.39
N PRO A 173 -6.79 -22.20 13.56
CA PRO A 173 -7.80 -21.74 12.61
C PRO A 173 -8.94 -20.95 13.26
N LEU A 174 -9.51 -20.00 12.52
CA LEU A 174 -10.69 -19.25 12.94
C LEU A 174 -11.91 -20.19 12.87
N PRO A 175 -12.66 -20.42 13.97
CA PRO A 175 -13.73 -21.43 14.01
C PRO A 175 -14.80 -21.25 12.93
N GLU A 176 -15.17 -19.97 12.63
CA GLU A 176 -16.18 -19.62 11.65
C GLU A 176 -15.78 -19.99 10.22
N ILE A 177 -14.48 -20.12 9.94
CA ILE A 177 -13.95 -20.55 8.65
C ILE A 177 -13.64 -22.04 8.67
N ALA A 178 -13.06 -22.55 9.75
CA ALA A 178 -12.68 -23.95 9.89
C ALA A 178 -13.87 -24.93 9.82
N ALA A 179 -15.07 -24.47 10.21
CA ALA A 179 -16.30 -25.25 10.13
C ALA A 179 -16.92 -25.31 8.72
N LEU A 180 -16.38 -24.56 7.74
CA LEU A 180 -16.93 -24.54 6.38
C LEU A 180 -16.56 -25.79 5.59
N PRO A 181 -17.47 -26.30 4.73
CA PRO A 181 -17.19 -27.50 3.92
C PRO A 181 -16.27 -27.18 2.73
N GLY A 182 -15.36 -28.09 2.44
CA GLY A 182 -14.52 -28.08 1.22
C GLY A 182 -13.44 -27.01 1.22
N PRO A 183 -12.80 -26.71 0.10
CA PRO A 183 -11.76 -25.71 0.06
C PRO A 183 -12.33 -24.31 0.26
N VAL A 184 -11.63 -23.50 1.05
CA VAL A 184 -11.97 -22.11 1.33
C VAL A 184 -11.10 -21.19 0.50
N TYR A 185 -11.74 -20.28 -0.23
CA TYR A 185 -11.11 -19.21 -1.01
C TYR A 185 -11.32 -17.88 -0.30
N LEU A 186 -10.26 -17.26 0.14
CA LEU A 186 -10.30 -16.07 0.99
C LEU A 186 -9.93 -14.81 0.21
N TYR A 187 -10.74 -13.78 0.35
CA TYR A 187 -10.38 -12.41 0.05
C TYR A 187 -10.25 -11.62 1.35
N VAL A 188 -9.25 -10.78 1.44
CA VAL A 188 -9.08 -9.80 2.52
C VAL A 188 -8.82 -8.42 1.92
N GLY A 189 -9.58 -7.44 2.36
CA GLY A 189 -9.38 -6.07 1.92
C GLY A 189 -10.65 -5.23 1.96
N ARG A 190 -10.53 -3.97 1.50
CA ARG A 190 -11.66 -3.07 1.38
C ARG A 190 -12.69 -3.63 0.38
N VAL A 191 -13.96 -3.53 0.73
CA VAL A 191 -15.07 -3.94 -0.15
C VAL A 191 -15.54 -2.72 -0.95
N ALA A 192 -14.91 -2.51 -2.12
CA ALA A 192 -15.14 -1.34 -2.97
C ALA A 192 -14.87 -1.69 -4.44
N VAL A 193 -15.45 -0.89 -5.37
CA VAL A 193 -15.42 -1.12 -6.82
C VAL A 193 -14.01 -1.35 -7.37
N GLU A 194 -13.02 -0.58 -6.89
CA GLU A 194 -11.62 -0.69 -7.32
C GLU A 194 -10.96 -2.03 -6.95
N LYS A 195 -11.54 -2.78 -6.02
CA LYS A 195 -11.06 -4.11 -5.61
C LYS A 195 -11.60 -5.26 -6.45
N ASN A 196 -12.57 -4.98 -7.32
CA ASN A 196 -13.06 -5.92 -8.33
C ASN A 196 -13.55 -7.27 -7.75
N LEU A 197 -14.22 -7.24 -6.58
CA LEU A 197 -14.70 -8.45 -5.92
C LEU A 197 -15.63 -9.30 -6.81
N PRO A 198 -16.53 -8.72 -7.61
CA PRO A 198 -17.38 -9.53 -8.50
C PRO A 198 -16.59 -10.51 -9.37
N ALA A 199 -15.41 -10.13 -9.86
CA ALA A 199 -14.58 -11.05 -10.64
C ALA A 199 -14.13 -12.30 -9.87
N PHE A 200 -13.98 -12.22 -8.54
CA PHE A 200 -13.76 -13.39 -7.67
C PHE A 200 -15.08 -14.12 -7.36
N LEU A 201 -16.10 -13.35 -7.02
CA LEU A 201 -17.37 -13.92 -6.56
C LEU A 201 -18.11 -14.67 -7.68
N ASP A 202 -17.92 -14.31 -8.94
CA ASP A 202 -18.49 -14.97 -10.11
C ASP A 202 -17.68 -16.21 -10.58
N THR A 203 -16.48 -16.49 -9.99
CA THR A 203 -15.68 -17.65 -10.43
C THR A 203 -16.40 -18.98 -10.18
N PRO A 204 -16.46 -19.91 -11.16
CA PRO A 204 -17.08 -21.21 -10.99
C PRO A 204 -16.10 -22.21 -10.33
N VAL A 205 -15.82 -22.02 -9.06
CA VAL A 205 -14.97 -22.91 -8.26
C VAL A 205 -15.78 -23.66 -7.22
N CYS A 206 -15.49 -24.97 -7.04
CA CYS A 206 -16.09 -25.76 -5.97
C CYS A 206 -15.42 -25.43 -4.65
N GLY A 207 -16.19 -25.00 -3.66
CA GLY A 207 -15.73 -24.61 -2.33
C GLY A 207 -16.46 -23.37 -1.82
N VAL A 208 -16.02 -22.85 -0.68
CA VAL A 208 -16.65 -21.70 -0.05
C VAL A 208 -15.82 -20.46 -0.26
N LYS A 209 -16.46 -19.38 -0.69
CA LYS A 209 -15.87 -18.06 -0.81
C LYS A 209 -16.08 -17.28 0.48
N VAL A 210 -15.00 -16.75 1.02
CA VAL A 210 -15.00 -15.93 2.25
C VAL A 210 -14.42 -14.56 1.95
N VAL A 211 -15.13 -13.53 2.41
CA VAL A 211 -14.72 -12.13 2.27
C VAL A 211 -14.53 -11.55 3.67
N VAL A 212 -13.31 -11.10 3.95
CA VAL A 212 -12.95 -10.35 5.17
C VAL A 212 -12.67 -8.91 4.78
N GLY A 213 -13.45 -8.00 5.35
CA GLY A 213 -13.32 -6.58 5.10
C GLY A 213 -14.64 -5.83 5.18
N ASP A 214 -14.54 -4.52 5.03
CA ASP A 214 -15.66 -3.60 5.02
C ASP A 214 -15.49 -2.58 3.89
N GLY A 215 -16.58 -1.92 3.53
CA GLY A 215 -16.54 -0.89 2.50
C GLY A 215 -17.89 -0.56 1.90
N PRO A 216 -17.94 0.42 0.98
CA PRO A 216 -19.19 0.95 0.44
C PRO A 216 -20.05 -0.10 -0.29
N ASP A 217 -19.44 -1.11 -0.90
CA ASP A 217 -20.15 -2.10 -1.72
C ASP A 217 -20.59 -3.35 -0.92
N LEU A 218 -20.28 -3.41 0.40
CA LEU A 218 -20.52 -4.61 1.21
C LEU A 218 -22.01 -4.99 1.27
N ALA A 219 -22.90 -4.01 1.43
CA ALA A 219 -24.34 -4.27 1.54
C ALA A 219 -24.89 -4.85 0.22
N GLU A 220 -24.53 -4.25 -0.91
CA GLU A 220 -24.93 -4.71 -2.25
C GLU A 220 -24.41 -6.11 -2.55
N LEU A 221 -23.12 -6.36 -2.26
CA LEU A 221 -22.51 -7.67 -2.54
C LEU A 221 -23.08 -8.77 -1.64
N ARG A 222 -23.44 -8.50 -0.39
CA ARG A 222 -24.14 -9.47 0.47
C ARG A 222 -25.49 -9.89 -0.08
N GLU A 223 -26.23 -8.93 -0.63
CA GLU A 223 -27.54 -9.22 -1.24
C GLU A 223 -27.38 -10.01 -2.54
N ARG A 224 -26.42 -9.64 -3.36
CA ARG A 224 -26.16 -10.26 -4.66
C ARG A 224 -25.56 -11.67 -4.56
N TYR A 225 -24.78 -11.96 -3.51
CA TYR A 225 -24.06 -13.22 -3.32
C TYR A 225 -24.38 -13.89 -1.96
N PRO A 226 -25.59 -14.42 -1.76
CA PRO A 226 -26.05 -14.96 -0.48
C PRO A 226 -25.26 -16.18 -0.01
N ASP A 227 -24.62 -16.93 -0.92
CA ASP A 227 -23.81 -18.11 -0.60
C ASP A 227 -22.39 -17.77 -0.14
N VAL A 228 -21.96 -16.52 -0.27
CA VAL A 228 -20.64 -16.03 0.14
C VAL A 228 -20.64 -15.70 1.62
N ARG A 229 -19.56 -16.06 2.33
CA ARG A 229 -19.41 -15.74 3.76
C ARG A 229 -18.69 -14.38 3.92
N PHE A 230 -19.42 -13.34 4.29
CA PHE A 230 -18.89 -12.03 4.59
C PHE A 230 -18.72 -11.86 6.11
N LEU A 231 -17.50 -11.88 6.60
CA LEU A 231 -17.17 -11.83 8.03
C LEU A 231 -17.03 -10.38 8.58
N GLY A 232 -17.08 -9.37 7.71
CA GLY A 232 -16.75 -8.01 8.11
C GLY A 232 -15.24 -7.79 8.27
N ALA A 233 -14.85 -6.65 8.82
CA ALA A 233 -13.44 -6.33 9.06
C ALA A 233 -12.87 -7.13 10.22
N LEU A 234 -11.73 -7.80 10.02
CA LEU A 234 -10.95 -8.47 11.05
C LEU A 234 -9.59 -7.78 11.21
N HIS A 235 -9.04 -7.80 12.41
CA HIS A 235 -7.77 -7.17 12.75
C HIS A 235 -6.92 -8.07 13.65
N GLY A 236 -5.61 -7.79 13.70
CA GLY A 236 -4.68 -8.49 14.57
C GLY A 236 -4.73 -10.00 14.41
N GLU A 237 -4.72 -10.73 15.52
CA GLU A 237 -4.70 -12.19 15.54
C GLU A 237 -5.91 -12.82 14.83
N ALA A 238 -7.11 -12.23 14.95
CA ALA A 238 -8.30 -12.75 14.24
C ALA A 238 -8.12 -12.74 12.72
N LEU A 239 -7.45 -11.71 12.18
CA LEU A 239 -7.11 -11.63 10.76
C LEU A 239 -6.06 -12.69 10.38
N ALA A 240 -5.00 -12.85 11.18
CA ALA A 240 -3.98 -13.88 10.95
C ALA A 240 -4.58 -15.29 10.97
N ARG A 241 -5.47 -15.57 11.92
CA ARG A 241 -6.23 -16.82 12.01
C ARG A 241 -7.11 -17.03 10.79
N ALA A 242 -7.73 -15.98 10.25
CA ALA A 242 -8.53 -16.09 9.02
C ALA A 242 -7.68 -16.52 7.82
N TYR A 243 -6.47 -15.95 7.65
CA TYR A 243 -5.52 -16.41 6.62
C TYR A 243 -5.14 -17.88 6.82
N CYS A 244 -4.80 -18.29 8.04
CA CYS A 244 -4.40 -19.67 8.35
C CYS A 244 -5.55 -20.69 8.20
N SER A 245 -6.79 -20.24 8.06
CA SER A 245 -7.98 -21.11 7.92
C SER A 245 -8.36 -21.40 6.48
N ALA A 246 -7.75 -20.73 5.50
CA ALA A 246 -8.12 -20.85 4.09
C ALA A 246 -7.14 -21.72 3.29
N ASN A 247 -7.51 -22.03 2.06
CA ASN A 247 -6.69 -22.85 1.16
C ASN A 247 -6.04 -22.03 0.03
N VAL A 248 -6.66 -20.92 -0.38
CA VAL A 248 -6.12 -20.00 -1.40
C VAL A 248 -6.53 -18.59 -1.04
N PHE A 249 -5.59 -17.68 -1.08
CA PHE A 249 -5.85 -16.25 -1.06
C PHE A 249 -6.15 -15.76 -2.48
N VAL A 250 -7.29 -15.12 -2.69
CA VAL A 250 -7.67 -14.60 -4.00
C VAL A 250 -7.57 -13.08 -3.99
N PHE A 251 -6.75 -12.55 -4.91
CA PHE A 251 -6.52 -11.12 -5.05
C PHE A 251 -7.04 -10.63 -6.41
N PRO A 252 -8.32 -10.21 -6.51
CA PRO A 252 -8.96 -9.88 -7.78
C PRO A 252 -8.70 -8.44 -8.24
N SER A 253 -8.00 -7.62 -7.44
CA SER A 253 -7.70 -6.22 -7.78
C SER A 253 -6.75 -6.12 -8.97
N ARG A 254 -7.00 -5.10 -9.83
CA ARG A 254 -6.14 -4.78 -10.98
C ARG A 254 -5.39 -3.46 -10.82
N THR A 255 -5.64 -2.70 -9.75
CA THR A 255 -5.18 -1.30 -9.60
C THR A 255 -4.31 -1.07 -8.38
N ASP A 256 -4.09 -2.08 -7.54
CA ASP A 256 -3.24 -1.94 -6.35
C ASP A 256 -1.77 -1.74 -6.72
N THR A 257 -1.11 -0.85 -6.02
CA THR A 257 0.32 -0.53 -6.23
C THR A 257 1.27 -1.58 -5.66
N PHE A 258 0.81 -2.39 -4.68
CA PHE A 258 1.57 -3.48 -4.07
C PHE A 258 0.63 -4.61 -3.61
N GLY A 259 -0.14 -4.41 -2.53
CA GLY A 259 -1.01 -5.41 -1.93
C GLY A 259 -0.38 -6.05 -0.68
N LEU A 260 -0.34 -5.32 0.45
CA LEU A 260 0.15 -5.86 1.72
C LEU A 260 -0.52 -7.19 2.10
N VAL A 261 -1.82 -7.31 1.84
CA VAL A 261 -2.60 -8.53 2.09
C VAL A 261 -2.06 -9.76 1.35
N VAL A 262 -1.34 -9.58 0.22
CA VAL A 262 -0.69 -10.67 -0.51
C VAL A 262 0.48 -11.24 0.29
N ILE A 263 1.36 -10.37 0.82
CA ILE A 263 2.48 -10.83 1.64
C ILE A 263 2.04 -11.32 3.03
N GLU A 264 0.96 -10.78 3.59
CA GLU A 264 0.32 -11.31 4.81
C GLU A 264 -0.21 -12.74 4.61
N ALA A 265 -0.92 -12.97 3.49
CA ALA A 265 -1.42 -14.29 3.12
C ALA A 265 -0.26 -15.29 2.92
N LEU A 266 0.77 -14.91 2.17
CA LEU A 266 1.96 -15.75 1.98
C LEU A 266 2.63 -16.07 3.31
N ALA A 267 2.83 -15.07 4.20
CA ALA A 267 3.46 -15.28 5.50
C ALA A 267 2.67 -16.24 6.40
N CYS A 268 1.35 -16.28 6.26
CA CYS A 268 0.48 -17.27 6.91
C CYS A 268 0.46 -18.64 6.21
N GLY A 269 1.26 -18.85 5.15
CA GLY A 269 1.30 -20.10 4.41
C GLY A 269 0.13 -20.26 3.43
N LEU A 270 -0.49 -19.17 2.98
CA LEU A 270 -1.63 -19.22 2.08
C LEU A 270 -1.19 -18.87 0.65
N PRO A 271 -1.19 -19.83 -0.30
CA PRO A 271 -0.87 -19.57 -1.69
C PRO A 271 -1.82 -18.56 -2.34
N VAL A 272 -1.32 -17.76 -3.27
CA VAL A 272 -2.02 -16.62 -3.84
C VAL A 272 -2.48 -16.91 -5.27
N ALA A 273 -3.73 -16.54 -5.58
CA ALA A 273 -4.27 -16.46 -6.94
C ALA A 273 -4.58 -15.00 -7.29
N ALA A 274 -4.03 -14.51 -8.40
CA ALA A 274 -4.21 -13.11 -8.79
C ALA A 274 -4.16 -12.92 -10.31
N TYR A 275 -4.53 -11.73 -10.77
CA TYR A 275 -4.25 -11.28 -12.14
C TYR A 275 -2.77 -10.95 -12.33
N PRO A 276 -2.21 -11.09 -13.55
CA PRO A 276 -0.83 -10.71 -13.88
C PRO A 276 -0.69 -9.18 -14.06
N VAL A 277 -0.96 -8.44 -13.01
CA VAL A 277 -0.88 -6.97 -12.96
C VAL A 277 0.27 -6.53 -12.04
N PRO A 278 0.73 -5.26 -12.12
CA PRO A 278 1.96 -4.81 -11.45
C PRO A 278 2.14 -5.24 -9.99
N GLY A 279 1.19 -4.99 -9.10
CA GLY A 279 1.32 -5.36 -7.69
C GLY A 279 1.62 -6.86 -7.47
N PRO A 280 0.75 -7.79 -7.91
CA PRO A 280 0.99 -9.22 -7.85
C PRO A 280 2.25 -9.68 -8.62
N LEU A 281 2.53 -9.12 -9.81
CA LEU A 281 3.75 -9.45 -10.56
C LEU A 281 5.02 -9.05 -9.81
N ASP A 282 5.00 -7.90 -9.16
CA ASP A 282 6.14 -7.40 -8.37
C ASP A 282 6.38 -8.20 -7.09
N ILE A 283 5.36 -8.92 -6.58
CA ILE A 283 5.50 -9.79 -5.41
C ILE A 283 5.80 -11.23 -5.84
N LEU A 284 5.00 -11.77 -6.75
CA LEU A 284 5.03 -13.21 -7.07
C LEU A 284 6.02 -13.54 -8.20
N GLY A 285 6.46 -12.54 -8.98
CA GLY A 285 7.19 -12.77 -10.22
C GLY A 285 6.30 -13.34 -11.32
N ALA A 286 6.75 -13.27 -12.58
CA ALA A 286 5.96 -13.73 -13.73
C ALA A 286 5.62 -15.23 -13.67
N ASN A 287 6.48 -16.04 -13.07
CA ASN A 287 6.32 -17.49 -12.94
C ASN A 287 5.69 -17.92 -11.60
N GLY A 288 5.29 -16.97 -10.75
CA GLY A 288 4.76 -17.26 -9.41
C GLY A 288 5.79 -17.82 -8.42
N ARG A 289 7.08 -17.68 -8.71
CA ARG A 289 8.21 -18.20 -7.91
C ARG A 289 8.94 -17.10 -7.13
N GLY A 290 8.25 -16.02 -6.85
CA GLY A 290 8.82 -14.85 -6.20
C GLY A 290 9.60 -13.95 -7.16
N ILE A 291 10.09 -12.82 -6.65
CA ILE A 291 10.85 -11.84 -7.42
C ILE A 291 12.14 -12.47 -7.94
N GLY A 292 12.37 -12.41 -9.26
CA GLY A 292 13.58 -12.99 -9.89
C GLY A 292 13.65 -14.52 -9.78
N ASP A 293 12.48 -15.19 -9.65
CA ASP A 293 12.38 -16.65 -9.48
C ASP A 293 13.22 -17.18 -8.30
N CYS A 294 13.32 -16.40 -7.22
CA CYS A 294 14.16 -16.72 -6.06
C CYS A 294 13.72 -17.95 -5.27
N MET A 295 12.48 -18.44 -5.47
CA MET A 295 11.97 -19.62 -4.79
C MET A 295 12.12 -20.88 -5.64
N PRO A 296 12.50 -22.04 -5.06
CA PRO A 296 12.54 -23.31 -5.77
C PRO A 296 11.15 -23.80 -6.18
N ALA A 297 10.11 -23.44 -5.42
CA ALA A 297 8.72 -23.81 -5.66
C ALA A 297 7.86 -22.59 -6.00
N THR A 298 6.75 -22.82 -6.68
CA THR A 298 5.75 -21.79 -6.98
C THR A 298 4.94 -21.46 -5.71
N VAL A 299 4.79 -20.18 -5.41
CA VAL A 299 4.09 -19.67 -4.21
C VAL A 299 2.79 -18.94 -4.54
N GLY A 300 2.55 -18.66 -5.83
CA GLY A 300 1.33 -18.04 -6.31
C GLY A 300 1.06 -18.34 -7.78
N ALA A 301 -0.16 -18.19 -8.22
CA ALA A 301 -0.60 -18.41 -9.59
C ALA A 301 -1.17 -17.12 -10.18
N LEU A 302 -0.60 -16.67 -11.28
CA LEU A 302 -1.04 -15.51 -12.04
C LEU A 302 -1.68 -15.97 -13.36
N ASP A 303 -2.89 -15.49 -13.65
CA ASP A 303 -3.61 -15.78 -14.90
C ASP A 303 -4.65 -14.69 -15.18
N GLU A 304 -4.89 -14.36 -16.46
CA GLU A 304 -6.00 -13.48 -16.86
C GLU A 304 -7.37 -14.11 -16.61
N ASP A 305 -7.44 -15.44 -16.52
CA ASP A 305 -8.59 -16.17 -16.01
C ASP A 305 -8.38 -16.48 -14.52
N LEU A 306 -9.06 -15.73 -13.66
CA LEU A 306 -8.94 -15.89 -12.22
C LEU A 306 -9.35 -17.30 -11.73
N THR A 307 -10.25 -17.97 -12.44
CA THR A 307 -10.63 -19.36 -12.14
C THR A 307 -9.46 -20.31 -12.32
N ARG A 308 -8.68 -20.13 -13.41
CA ARG A 308 -7.45 -20.91 -13.64
C ARG A 308 -6.38 -20.61 -12.58
N ALA A 309 -6.20 -19.33 -12.24
CA ALA A 309 -5.29 -18.94 -11.17
C ALA A 309 -5.64 -19.63 -9.84
N ILE A 310 -6.92 -19.61 -9.43
CA ILE A 310 -7.40 -20.25 -8.20
C ILE A 310 -7.17 -21.77 -8.22
N ARG A 311 -7.50 -22.44 -9.32
CA ARG A 311 -7.30 -23.90 -9.46
C ARG A 311 -5.83 -24.29 -9.36
N ARG A 312 -4.92 -23.48 -9.95
CA ARG A 312 -3.47 -23.70 -9.86
C ARG A 312 -2.96 -23.40 -8.46
N ALA A 313 -3.34 -22.27 -7.86
CA ALA A 313 -2.89 -21.90 -6.52
C ALA A 313 -3.26 -22.93 -5.46
N LYS A 314 -4.42 -23.60 -5.59
CA LYS A 314 -4.88 -24.67 -4.69
C LYS A 314 -3.92 -25.88 -4.63
N GLN A 315 -3.08 -26.09 -5.64
CA GLN A 315 -2.15 -27.22 -5.72
C GLN A 315 -0.75 -26.88 -5.18
N LEU A 316 -0.54 -25.62 -4.76
CA LEU A 316 0.77 -25.13 -4.34
C LEU A 316 1.04 -25.51 -2.87
N ASP A 317 2.34 -25.57 -2.54
CA ASP A 317 2.81 -25.91 -1.20
C ASP A 317 2.64 -24.71 -0.23
N PRO A 318 1.83 -24.84 0.84
CA PRO A 318 1.69 -23.80 1.86
C PRO A 318 3.01 -23.45 2.55
N LEU A 319 3.91 -24.43 2.72
CA LEU A 319 5.20 -24.17 3.38
C LEU A 319 6.10 -23.28 2.52
N ALA A 320 6.13 -23.50 1.21
CA ALA A 320 6.86 -22.62 0.29
C ALA A 320 6.31 -21.19 0.32
N ALA A 321 4.99 -21.03 0.38
CA ALA A 321 4.36 -19.72 0.53
C ALA A 321 4.77 -19.05 1.84
N ALA A 322 4.76 -19.76 2.97
CA ALA A 322 5.17 -19.24 4.28
C ALA A 322 6.64 -18.77 4.31
N VAL A 323 7.53 -19.60 3.78
CA VAL A 323 8.97 -19.26 3.69
C VAL A 323 9.19 -17.99 2.88
N TYR A 324 8.51 -17.88 1.75
CA TYR A 324 8.61 -16.69 0.91
C TYR A 324 7.98 -15.46 1.58
N GLY A 325 6.79 -15.58 2.13
CA GLY A 325 6.11 -14.49 2.84
C GLY A 325 6.94 -13.94 4.01
N ALA A 326 7.61 -14.82 4.75
CA ALA A 326 8.49 -14.45 5.85
C ALA A 326 9.75 -13.67 5.41
N SER A 327 10.10 -13.67 4.13
CA SER A 327 11.23 -12.89 3.61
C SER A 327 10.94 -11.37 3.53
N PHE A 328 9.67 -10.97 3.59
CA PHE A 328 9.25 -9.56 3.56
C PHE A 328 9.30 -8.95 4.97
N GLY A 329 10.49 -8.62 5.48
CA GLY A 329 10.65 -7.97 6.78
C GLY A 329 10.52 -6.44 6.70
N TRP A 330 9.92 -5.83 7.71
CA TRP A 330 9.85 -4.36 7.83
C TRP A 330 11.23 -3.73 8.00
N GLU A 331 12.21 -4.46 8.52
CA GLU A 331 13.58 -4.01 8.70
C GLU A 331 14.18 -3.57 7.35
N CYS A 332 14.06 -4.42 6.32
CA CYS A 332 14.53 -4.11 4.98
C CYS A 332 13.82 -2.89 4.37
N ALA A 333 12.50 -2.79 4.54
CA ALA A 333 11.74 -1.64 4.06
C ALA A 333 12.17 -0.35 4.76
N THR A 334 12.44 -0.40 6.06
CA THR A 334 12.92 0.76 6.82
C THR A 334 14.35 1.14 6.45
N ASP A 335 15.23 0.17 6.16
CA ASP A 335 16.59 0.43 5.64
C ASP A 335 16.55 1.19 4.30
N GLN A 336 15.66 0.77 3.40
CA GLN A 336 15.44 1.47 2.12
C GLN A 336 14.94 2.90 2.34
N PHE A 337 13.97 3.08 3.24
CA PHE A 337 13.43 4.39 3.58
C PHE A 337 14.50 5.31 4.17
N GLU A 338 15.23 4.85 5.17
CA GLU A 338 16.29 5.59 5.84
C GLU A 338 17.41 5.96 4.85
N THR A 339 17.82 5.01 4.00
CA THR A 339 18.82 5.24 2.96
C THR A 339 18.39 6.33 2.00
N ALA A 340 17.13 6.32 1.56
CA ALA A 340 16.59 7.37 0.68
C ALA A 340 16.59 8.75 1.35
N LEU A 341 16.25 8.83 2.65
CA LEU A 341 16.33 10.08 3.40
C LEU A 341 17.76 10.58 3.56
N ARG A 342 18.72 9.69 3.88
CA ARG A 342 20.15 10.05 3.98
C ARG A 342 20.70 10.54 2.63
N GLN A 343 20.35 9.88 1.53
CA GLN A 343 20.70 10.34 0.18
C GLN A 343 20.09 11.71 -0.13
N ALA A 344 18.85 11.96 0.28
CA ALA A 344 18.21 13.26 0.09
C ALA A 344 18.90 14.38 0.85
N LEU A 345 19.45 14.11 2.04
CA LEU A 345 20.22 15.06 2.82
C LEU A 345 21.54 15.48 2.13
N HIS A 346 22.23 14.50 1.53
CA HIS A 346 23.57 14.72 0.96
C HIS A 346 23.56 15.07 -0.54
N ALA A 347 22.40 14.96 -1.22
CA ALA A 347 22.29 15.34 -2.63
C ALA A 347 22.39 16.87 -2.78
N GLU A 348 23.29 17.34 -3.66
CA GLU A 348 23.32 18.75 -4.04
C GLU A 348 21.99 19.20 -4.66
N PRO A 349 21.60 20.49 -4.49
CA PRO A 349 20.43 21.03 -5.16
C PRO A 349 20.58 20.84 -6.68
N SER A 350 19.62 20.18 -7.34
CA SER A 350 19.67 20.03 -8.80
C SER A 350 19.80 21.42 -9.46
N ALA A 351 20.73 21.57 -10.38
CA ALA A 351 21.07 22.83 -11.03
C ALA A 351 19.90 23.52 -11.79
N SER A 352 18.73 22.86 -11.89
CA SER A 352 17.53 23.42 -12.51
C SER A 352 16.73 24.41 -11.64
N ALA A 353 17.20 24.74 -10.44
CA ALA A 353 16.52 25.65 -9.50
C ALA A 353 17.10 27.08 -9.48
N ARG A 354 18.10 27.40 -10.28
CA ARG A 354 18.55 28.80 -10.44
C ARG A 354 17.58 29.48 -11.41
N THR A 355 16.65 30.24 -10.88
CA THR A 355 15.91 31.27 -11.62
C THR A 355 16.91 32.31 -12.08
N PRO A 356 16.90 32.76 -13.35
CA PRO A 356 17.70 33.92 -13.72
C PRO A 356 17.17 35.11 -12.94
N GLU A 357 18.08 35.82 -12.23
CA GLU A 357 17.81 37.13 -11.73
C GLU A 357 17.41 38.02 -12.91
N LEU A 358 16.22 38.58 -12.83
CA LEU A 358 15.80 39.68 -13.71
C LEU A 358 16.66 40.91 -13.38
N ALA A 359 17.50 41.25 -14.32
CA ALA A 359 18.15 42.56 -14.37
C ALA A 359 17.13 43.64 -14.80
#